data_c01a119bb5bb912e22149424b3a3b682
#
_entry.id   c01a119bb5bb912e22149424b3a3b682
#
_cell.length_a   1.000
_cell.length_b   1.000
_cell.length_c   1.000
_cell.angle_alpha   90.00
_cell.angle_beta   90.00
_cell.angle_gamma   90.00
#
_symmetry.space_group_name_H-M   'P 1'
#
loop_
_entity.id
_entity.type
_entity.pdbx_description
1 polymer ?
#
loop_
_entity_poly.entity_id
_entity_poly.type
_entity_poly.pdbx_seq_one_letter_code
_entity_poly.pdbx_strand_id
1 'polypeptide(L)'
;VYFDGAQAEARIVGWEAKINKWKEQFERARLNPGSYDAHIALASEMFNVPYESVPKFDYYDESNATPDHPIGSLSLRAISKRCRHGLNYRMQAGKLAATTGLSLRAAEIAFNAYHQATPELQQWWKIIVQEVYKHRALWTCMGRRMEFLGSRIDESLMDSIIAFKPQSTLGDFVCSVQYLAQEDDDWPMYARIPFNNHDSLTALCRERDAMRVAKVMRKYAERPLFIHGEPLIIPADFKVSYAGNDGVHRWSLMRKLKFDA
;
A
#
# COMPACT_ATOMS: atom_id res chain seq x y z
N VAL A 1 2.92 3.88 19.84
CA VAL A 1 3.71 3.79 18.60
C VAL A 1 2.81 3.20 17.53
N TYR A 2 2.75 3.87 16.39
CA TYR A 2 2.04 3.43 15.20
C TYR A 2 3.05 3.15 14.09
N PHE A 3 2.85 2.07 13.38
CA PHE A 3 3.60 1.66 12.20
C PHE A 3 2.65 1.50 11.01
N ASP A 4 3.08 1.93 9.84
CA ASP A 4 2.35 1.81 8.57
C ASP A 4 3.34 1.40 7.46
N GLY A 5 3.00 0.35 6.72
CA GLY A 5 3.79 -0.10 5.58
C GLY A 5 3.55 0.78 4.35
N ALA A 6 4.54 1.58 3.97
CA ALA A 6 4.42 2.55 2.88
C ALA A 6 4.10 1.87 1.54
N GLN A 7 2.87 2.05 1.05
CA GLN A 7 2.40 1.50 -0.24
C GLN A 7 2.57 -0.03 -0.32
N ALA A 8 2.45 -0.74 0.81
CA ALA A 8 2.81 -2.14 0.95
C ALA A 8 2.12 -3.04 -0.08
N GLU A 9 0.80 -2.92 -0.21
CA GLU A 9 0.00 -3.72 -1.13
C GLU A 9 0.40 -3.47 -2.60
N ALA A 10 0.58 -2.21 -3.01
CA ALA A 10 1.00 -1.89 -4.37
C ALA A 10 2.41 -2.41 -4.71
N ARG A 11 3.31 -2.43 -3.73
CA ARG A 11 4.64 -3.02 -3.86
C ARG A 11 4.53 -4.53 -4.08
N ILE A 12 3.74 -5.23 -3.26
CA ILE A 12 3.52 -6.68 -3.42
C ILE A 12 2.96 -6.99 -4.81
N VAL A 13 1.95 -6.23 -5.28
CA VAL A 13 1.43 -6.37 -6.65
C VAL A 13 2.52 -6.18 -7.70
N GLY A 14 3.38 -5.17 -7.55
CA GLY A 14 4.50 -4.91 -8.47
C GLY A 14 5.48 -6.09 -8.57
N TRP A 15 5.76 -6.79 -7.46
CA TRP A 15 6.60 -7.99 -7.43
C TRP A 15 5.87 -9.22 -7.96
N GLU A 16 4.62 -9.45 -7.54
CA GLU A 16 3.79 -10.57 -8.01
C GLU A 16 3.53 -10.52 -9.52
N ALA A 17 3.19 -9.35 -10.05
CA ALA A 17 2.95 -9.13 -11.47
C ALA A 17 4.22 -8.88 -12.30
N LYS A 18 5.40 -8.89 -11.65
CA LYS A 18 6.72 -8.65 -12.29
C LYS A 18 6.79 -7.35 -13.09
N ILE A 19 6.18 -6.28 -12.58
CA ILE A 19 6.20 -4.96 -13.20
C ILE A 19 7.54 -4.28 -12.85
N ASN A 20 8.58 -4.51 -13.65
CA ASN A 20 9.94 -4.05 -13.37
C ASN A 20 10.00 -2.53 -13.16
N LYS A 21 9.28 -1.77 -13.95
CA LYS A 21 9.17 -0.33 -13.80
C LYS A 21 8.67 0.11 -12.42
N TRP A 22 7.67 -0.60 -11.85
CA TRP A 22 7.21 -0.31 -10.51
C TRP A 22 8.24 -0.69 -9.45
N LYS A 23 8.94 -1.81 -9.62
CA LYS A 23 10.03 -2.20 -8.72
C LYS A 23 11.09 -1.11 -8.66
N GLU A 24 11.54 -0.60 -9.80
CA GLU A 24 12.51 0.50 -9.90
C GLU A 24 11.97 1.79 -9.24
N GLN A 25 10.73 2.18 -9.54
CA GLN A 25 10.10 3.36 -8.94
C GLN A 25 9.98 3.25 -7.42
N PHE A 26 9.56 2.08 -6.92
CA PHE A 26 9.42 1.85 -5.49
C PHE A 26 10.78 1.81 -4.78
N GLU A 27 11.80 1.20 -5.38
CA GLU A 27 13.15 1.20 -4.81
C GLU A 27 13.76 2.62 -4.84
N ARG A 28 13.55 3.36 -5.91
CA ARG A 28 13.96 4.77 -5.96
C ARG A 28 13.29 5.61 -4.87
N ALA A 29 11.99 5.40 -4.65
CA ALA A 29 11.25 6.08 -3.56
C ALA A 29 11.75 5.67 -2.16
N ARG A 30 12.14 4.41 -1.96
CA ARG A 30 12.70 3.91 -0.71
C ARG A 30 14.07 4.52 -0.42
N LEU A 31 14.93 4.58 -1.43
CA LEU A 31 16.29 5.11 -1.30
C LEU A 31 16.34 6.65 -1.22
N ASN A 32 15.30 7.32 -1.71
CA ASN A 32 15.22 8.79 -1.74
C ASN A 32 13.92 9.28 -1.06
N PRO A 33 13.74 9.05 0.25
CA PRO A 33 12.52 9.40 0.94
C PRO A 33 12.27 10.92 0.89
N GLY A 34 11.05 11.30 0.45
CA GLY A 34 10.63 12.70 0.33
C GLY A 34 11.08 13.42 -0.94
N SER A 35 12.05 12.90 -1.72
CA SER A 35 12.48 13.50 -2.98
C SER A 35 11.86 12.83 -4.21
N TYR A 36 11.42 11.60 -4.11
CA TYR A 36 10.78 10.85 -5.19
C TYR A 36 9.46 10.22 -4.70
N ASP A 37 8.39 10.33 -5.50
CA ASP A 37 7.07 9.81 -5.23
C ASP A 37 6.59 8.91 -6.37
N ALA A 38 6.37 7.62 -6.08
CA ALA A 38 5.95 6.64 -7.08
C ALA A 38 4.51 6.87 -7.61
N HIS A 39 3.67 7.63 -6.90
CA HIS A 39 2.36 8.02 -7.42
C HIS A 39 2.47 9.20 -8.39
N ILE A 40 3.39 10.13 -8.15
CA ILE A 40 3.69 11.20 -9.11
C ILE A 40 4.28 10.60 -10.38
N ALA A 41 5.18 9.64 -10.27
CA ALA A 41 5.74 8.96 -11.43
C ALA A 41 4.66 8.24 -12.25
N LEU A 42 3.75 7.53 -11.60
CA LEU A 42 2.61 6.91 -12.28
C LEU A 42 1.68 7.95 -12.92
N ALA A 43 1.39 9.07 -12.23
CA ALA A 43 0.57 10.14 -12.79
C ALA A 43 1.21 10.76 -14.03
N SER A 44 2.52 11.02 -13.98
CA SER A 44 3.30 11.52 -15.12
C SER A 44 3.14 10.64 -16.36
N GLU A 45 3.18 9.31 -16.17
CA GLU A 45 3.01 8.35 -17.25
C GLU A 45 1.57 8.26 -17.76
N MET A 46 0.60 8.15 -16.84
CA MET A 46 -0.81 8.02 -17.21
C MET A 46 -1.33 9.21 -17.99
N PHE A 47 -0.89 10.42 -17.63
CA PHE A 47 -1.41 11.65 -18.19
C PHE A 47 -0.44 12.32 -19.16
N ASN A 48 0.73 11.69 -19.43
CA ASN A 48 1.77 12.21 -20.30
C ASN A 48 2.19 13.66 -19.97
N VAL A 49 2.43 13.91 -18.69
CA VAL A 49 2.86 15.21 -18.16
C VAL A 49 4.23 15.08 -17.48
N PRO A 50 5.07 16.13 -17.45
CA PRO A 50 6.34 16.08 -16.73
C PRO A 50 6.15 15.75 -15.25
N TYR A 51 7.06 14.94 -14.67
CA TYR A 51 7.00 14.57 -13.25
C TYR A 51 6.92 15.79 -12.33
N GLU A 52 7.67 16.83 -12.64
CA GLU A 52 7.77 18.06 -11.84
C GLU A 52 6.48 18.90 -11.89
N SER A 53 5.63 18.70 -12.91
CA SER A 53 4.35 19.41 -13.05
C SER A 53 3.22 18.77 -12.26
N VAL A 54 3.41 17.55 -11.76
CA VAL A 54 2.38 16.86 -10.97
C VAL A 54 2.40 17.38 -9.53
N PRO A 55 1.26 17.89 -9.01
CA PRO A 55 1.18 18.39 -7.63
C PRO A 55 1.52 17.32 -6.60
N LYS A 56 2.25 17.71 -5.54
CA LYS A 56 2.64 16.82 -4.43
C LYS A 56 1.55 16.62 -3.37
N PHE A 57 0.42 17.30 -3.50
CA PHE A 57 -0.75 17.16 -2.62
C PHE A 57 -1.81 16.23 -3.23
N ASP A 58 -2.76 15.78 -2.43
CA ASP A 58 -3.85 14.91 -2.89
C ASP A 58 -5.11 15.71 -3.28
N TYR A 59 -5.40 16.82 -2.59
CA TYR A 59 -6.60 17.62 -2.80
C TYR A 59 -6.26 19.09 -2.99
N TYR A 60 -7.06 19.78 -3.84
CA TYR A 60 -7.04 21.24 -3.92
C TYR A 60 -7.79 21.83 -2.73
N ASP A 61 -7.15 22.73 -2.00
CA ASP A 61 -7.68 23.47 -0.86
C ASP A 61 -7.78 24.97 -1.17
N GLU A 62 -8.10 25.78 -0.16
CA GLU A 62 -8.23 27.25 -0.32
C GLU A 62 -6.93 27.93 -0.80
N SER A 63 -5.77 27.34 -0.57
CA SER A 63 -4.47 27.92 -0.93
C SER A 63 -4.04 27.63 -2.36
N ASN A 64 -4.62 26.60 -3.01
CA ASN A 64 -4.16 26.11 -4.31
C ASN A 64 -5.28 25.81 -5.31
N ALA A 65 -6.54 26.06 -4.95
CA ALA A 65 -7.69 25.87 -5.84
C ALA A 65 -7.71 26.89 -7.01
N THR A 66 -8.18 26.41 -8.16
CA THR A 66 -8.37 27.24 -9.36
C THR A 66 -9.77 27.00 -9.94
N PRO A 67 -10.26 27.84 -10.91
CA PRO A 67 -11.54 27.60 -11.56
C PRO A 67 -11.64 26.19 -12.18
N ASP A 68 -10.55 25.67 -12.74
CA ASP A 68 -10.49 24.34 -13.34
C ASP A 68 -10.33 23.22 -12.30
N HIS A 69 -9.83 23.56 -11.10
CA HIS A 69 -9.60 22.66 -9.99
C HIS A 69 -10.17 23.26 -8.69
N PRO A 70 -11.48 23.18 -8.48
CA PRO A 70 -12.13 23.75 -7.30
C PRO A 70 -11.71 23.02 -6.01
N ILE A 71 -11.96 23.66 -4.87
CA ILE A 71 -11.71 23.09 -3.54
C ILE A 71 -12.31 21.69 -3.43
N GLY A 72 -11.52 20.74 -2.96
CA GLY A 72 -11.92 19.34 -2.78
C GLY A 72 -11.72 18.45 -4.01
N SER A 73 -11.36 19.02 -5.18
CA SER A 73 -11.03 18.21 -6.36
C SER A 73 -9.69 17.47 -6.16
N LEU A 74 -9.59 16.32 -6.85
CA LEU A 74 -8.40 15.46 -6.77
C LEU A 74 -7.28 15.97 -7.68
N SER A 75 -6.06 15.96 -7.18
CA SER A 75 -4.87 16.13 -8.02
C SER A 75 -4.60 14.89 -8.89
N LEU A 76 -3.76 15.03 -9.92
CA LEU A 76 -3.32 13.91 -10.76
C LEU A 76 -2.63 12.82 -9.92
N ARG A 77 -1.87 13.21 -8.89
CA ARG A 77 -1.27 12.31 -7.92
C ARG A 77 -2.31 11.48 -7.18
N ALA A 78 -3.36 12.11 -6.69
CA ALA A 78 -4.44 11.42 -5.98
C ALA A 78 -5.24 10.49 -6.90
N ILE A 79 -5.47 10.89 -8.14
CA ILE A 79 -6.13 10.05 -9.14
C ILE A 79 -5.28 8.80 -9.41
N SER A 80 -3.97 8.95 -9.68
CA SER A 80 -3.08 7.82 -9.92
C SER A 80 -2.99 6.87 -8.71
N LYS A 81 -2.98 7.41 -7.49
CA LYS A 81 -3.03 6.63 -6.24
C LYS A 81 -4.30 5.78 -6.16
N ARG A 82 -5.47 6.37 -6.45
CA ARG A 82 -6.75 5.64 -6.44
C ARG A 82 -6.86 4.63 -7.58
N CYS A 83 -6.31 4.95 -8.76
CA CYS A 83 -6.18 3.99 -9.85
C CYS A 83 -5.36 2.77 -9.40
N ARG A 84 -4.19 2.99 -8.80
CA ARG A 84 -3.34 1.88 -8.31
C ARG A 84 -4.06 1.01 -7.28
N HIS A 85 -4.82 1.59 -6.36
CA HIS A 85 -5.60 0.83 -5.38
C HIS A 85 -6.73 0.02 -6.00
N GLY A 86 -7.50 0.60 -6.92
CA GLY A 86 -8.68 -0.05 -7.47
C GLY A 86 -8.40 -0.92 -8.69
N LEU A 87 -7.63 -0.39 -9.65
CA LEU A 87 -7.43 -1.05 -10.94
C LEU A 87 -6.49 -2.26 -10.83
N ASN A 88 -5.67 -2.35 -9.79
CA ASN A 88 -4.94 -3.59 -9.48
C ASN A 88 -5.87 -4.81 -9.33
N TYR A 89 -7.11 -4.58 -8.90
CA TYR A 89 -8.11 -5.60 -8.60
C TYR A 89 -9.32 -5.53 -9.52
N ARG A 90 -9.09 -5.22 -10.80
CA ARG A 90 -10.12 -5.23 -11.86
C ARG A 90 -11.26 -4.21 -11.66
N MET A 91 -11.09 -3.19 -10.83
CA MET A 91 -12.08 -2.11 -10.74
C MET A 91 -12.39 -1.59 -12.14
N GLN A 92 -13.67 -1.43 -12.48
CA GLN A 92 -14.11 -0.88 -13.75
C GLN A 92 -14.18 0.64 -13.72
N ALA A 93 -14.14 1.29 -14.89
CA ALA A 93 -14.16 2.75 -15.03
C ALA A 93 -15.36 3.41 -14.34
N GLY A 94 -16.54 2.78 -14.36
CA GLY A 94 -17.73 3.28 -13.66
C GLY A 94 -17.56 3.35 -12.14
N LYS A 95 -16.95 2.33 -11.54
CA LYS A 95 -16.63 2.32 -10.10
C LYS A 95 -15.51 3.31 -9.77
N LEU A 96 -14.53 3.47 -10.67
CA LEU A 96 -13.48 4.48 -10.53
C LEU A 96 -14.10 5.89 -10.53
N ALA A 97 -15.02 6.20 -11.45
CA ALA A 97 -15.76 7.46 -11.49
C ALA A 97 -16.48 7.73 -10.15
N ALA A 98 -17.25 6.75 -9.66
CA ALA A 98 -18.01 6.88 -8.41
C ALA A 98 -17.11 7.11 -7.19
N THR A 99 -15.92 6.47 -7.13
CA THR A 99 -15.00 6.59 -5.99
C THR A 99 -14.09 7.80 -6.04
N THR A 100 -13.88 8.37 -7.22
CA THR A 100 -12.99 9.53 -7.41
C THR A 100 -13.73 10.84 -7.59
N GLY A 101 -15.04 10.80 -7.88
CA GLY A 101 -15.81 11.98 -8.28
C GLY A 101 -15.52 12.47 -9.71
N LEU A 102 -14.74 11.72 -10.49
CA LEU A 102 -14.50 12.04 -11.91
C LEU A 102 -15.75 11.79 -12.74
N SER A 103 -15.90 12.53 -13.85
CA SER A 103 -16.88 12.16 -14.88
C SER A 103 -16.55 10.76 -15.43
N LEU A 104 -17.56 10.04 -15.92
CA LEU A 104 -17.34 8.70 -16.50
C LEU A 104 -16.28 8.75 -17.62
N ARG A 105 -16.35 9.74 -18.49
CA ARG A 105 -15.36 9.94 -19.57
C ARG A 105 -13.94 10.13 -19.04
N ALA A 106 -13.76 10.93 -17.98
CA ALA A 106 -12.43 11.13 -17.37
C ALA A 106 -11.92 9.85 -16.69
N ALA A 107 -12.82 9.10 -16.05
CA ALA A 107 -12.47 7.81 -15.45
C ALA A 107 -12.11 6.74 -16.50
N GLU A 108 -12.77 6.72 -17.66
CA GLU A 108 -12.41 5.85 -18.80
C GLU A 108 -11.03 6.20 -19.37
N ILE A 109 -10.72 7.48 -19.50
CA ILE A 109 -9.38 7.92 -19.92
C ILE A 109 -8.33 7.46 -18.92
N ALA A 110 -8.53 7.68 -17.61
CA ALA A 110 -7.61 7.26 -16.56
C ALA A 110 -7.47 5.73 -16.51
N PHE A 111 -8.57 4.98 -16.66
CA PHE A 111 -8.60 3.52 -16.72
C PHE A 111 -7.74 3.00 -17.88
N ASN A 112 -7.96 3.52 -19.10
CA ASN A 112 -7.22 3.11 -20.27
C ASN A 112 -5.72 3.46 -20.15
N ALA A 113 -5.42 4.68 -19.70
CA ALA A 113 -4.05 5.13 -19.48
C ALA A 113 -3.31 4.26 -18.46
N TYR A 114 -3.98 3.87 -17.37
CA TYR A 114 -3.40 2.98 -16.37
C TYR A 114 -3.03 1.62 -16.95
N HIS A 115 -3.95 0.99 -17.68
CA HIS A 115 -3.70 -0.33 -18.26
C HIS A 115 -2.71 -0.31 -19.43
N GLN A 116 -2.63 0.80 -20.17
CA GLN A 116 -1.57 1.01 -21.17
C GLN A 116 -0.19 1.15 -20.52
N ALA A 117 -0.10 1.84 -19.38
CA ALA A 117 1.14 2.00 -18.64
C ALA A 117 1.59 0.72 -17.91
N THR A 118 0.68 -0.24 -17.68
CA THR A 118 0.93 -1.46 -16.88
C THR A 118 0.32 -2.72 -17.52
N PRO A 119 0.74 -3.10 -18.74
CA PRO A 119 0.17 -4.26 -19.44
C PRO A 119 0.46 -5.60 -18.73
N GLU A 120 1.54 -5.68 -17.93
CA GLU A 120 1.92 -6.86 -17.15
C GLU A 120 0.86 -7.22 -16.12
N LEU A 121 0.11 -6.24 -15.63
CA LEU A 121 -0.94 -6.46 -14.65
C LEU A 121 -2.05 -7.39 -15.20
N GLN A 122 -2.49 -7.14 -16.44
CA GLN A 122 -3.50 -7.99 -17.09
C GLN A 122 -2.98 -9.39 -17.40
N GLN A 123 -1.67 -9.52 -17.70
CA GLN A 123 -1.03 -10.82 -17.90
C GLN A 123 -0.98 -11.60 -16.58
N TRP A 124 -0.64 -10.92 -15.48
CA TRP A 124 -0.64 -11.50 -14.14
C TRP A 124 -2.03 -12.00 -13.72
N TRP A 125 -3.10 -11.26 -14.00
CA TRP A 125 -4.47 -11.74 -13.74
C TRP A 125 -4.77 -13.05 -14.48
N LYS A 126 -4.38 -13.15 -15.76
CA LYS A 126 -4.56 -14.38 -16.55
C LYS A 126 -3.82 -15.56 -15.93
N ILE A 127 -2.59 -15.34 -15.45
CA ILE A 127 -1.78 -16.38 -14.80
C ILE A 127 -2.46 -16.87 -13.52
N ILE A 128 -2.93 -15.96 -12.66
CA ILE A 128 -3.65 -16.32 -11.41
C ILE A 128 -4.90 -17.14 -11.73
N VAL A 129 -5.67 -16.69 -12.71
CA VAL A 129 -6.90 -17.39 -13.13
C VAL A 129 -6.59 -18.79 -13.64
N GLN A 130 -5.56 -18.94 -14.46
CA GLN A 130 -5.11 -20.25 -14.95
C GLN A 130 -4.65 -21.16 -13.80
N GLU A 131 -3.94 -20.61 -12.81
CA GLU A 131 -3.52 -21.34 -11.60
C GLU A 131 -4.74 -21.89 -10.84
N VAL A 132 -5.79 -21.08 -10.66
CA VAL A 132 -7.04 -21.51 -10.02
C VAL A 132 -7.78 -22.57 -10.83
N TYR A 133 -7.89 -22.42 -12.15
CA TYR A 133 -8.51 -23.45 -13.00
C TYR A 133 -7.78 -24.78 -12.93
N LYS A 134 -6.45 -24.75 -12.88
CA LYS A 134 -5.59 -25.95 -12.86
C LYS A 134 -5.57 -26.64 -11.49
N HIS A 135 -5.43 -25.87 -10.42
CA HIS A 135 -5.15 -26.41 -9.08
C HIS A 135 -6.31 -26.27 -8.09
N ARG A 136 -7.35 -25.52 -8.45
CA ARG A 136 -8.47 -25.18 -7.55
C ARG A 136 -8.02 -24.59 -6.23
N ALA A 137 -6.82 -24.01 -6.21
CA ALA A 137 -6.21 -23.39 -5.05
C ALA A 137 -5.20 -22.32 -5.49
N LEU A 138 -4.91 -21.38 -4.60
CA LEU A 138 -3.83 -20.40 -4.71
C LEU A 138 -2.96 -20.45 -3.46
N TRP A 139 -1.70 -20.09 -3.62
CA TRP A 139 -0.75 -19.94 -2.53
C TRP A 139 -0.10 -18.56 -2.56
N THR A 140 0.11 -17.98 -1.38
CA THR A 140 0.95 -16.80 -1.22
C THR A 140 2.43 -17.21 -1.11
N CYS A 141 3.33 -16.25 -1.28
CA CYS A 141 4.77 -16.47 -1.04
C CYS A 141 5.08 -16.82 0.43
N MET A 142 4.16 -16.55 1.36
CA MET A 142 4.28 -16.91 2.79
C MET A 142 3.63 -18.26 3.13
N GLY A 143 3.15 -19.01 2.13
CA GLY A 143 2.59 -20.35 2.30
C GLY A 143 1.10 -20.40 2.66
N ARG A 144 0.39 -19.27 2.76
CA ARG A 144 -1.07 -19.30 2.95
C ARG A 144 -1.73 -19.87 1.71
N ARG A 145 -2.67 -20.80 1.92
CA ARG A 145 -3.44 -21.46 0.88
C ARG A 145 -4.90 -21.03 0.93
N MET A 146 -5.50 -20.79 -0.24
CA MET A 146 -6.93 -20.59 -0.43
C MET A 146 -7.45 -21.62 -1.44
N GLU A 147 -8.52 -22.32 -1.09
CA GLU A 147 -9.15 -23.37 -1.93
C GLU A 147 -10.47 -22.88 -2.51
N PHE A 148 -10.76 -23.33 -3.74
CA PHE A 148 -11.96 -22.97 -4.50
C PHE A 148 -12.79 -24.24 -4.81
N LEU A 149 -12.97 -25.11 -3.81
CA LEU A 149 -13.64 -26.40 -3.94
C LEU A 149 -15.14 -26.19 -4.21
N GLY A 150 -15.64 -26.85 -5.26
CA GLY A 150 -17.06 -26.84 -5.62
C GLY A 150 -17.59 -25.50 -6.13
N SER A 151 -16.81 -24.43 -6.13
CA SER A 151 -17.25 -23.11 -6.54
C SER A 151 -17.23 -22.96 -8.06
N ARG A 152 -18.27 -22.32 -8.61
CA ARG A 152 -18.21 -21.77 -9.97
C ARG A 152 -17.38 -20.49 -9.91
N ILE A 153 -16.41 -20.37 -10.80
CA ILE A 153 -15.59 -19.17 -10.92
C ILE A 153 -16.38 -18.16 -11.75
N ASP A 154 -17.04 -17.24 -11.06
CA ASP A 154 -17.76 -16.11 -11.67
C ASP A 154 -16.98 -14.79 -11.48
N GLU A 155 -17.50 -13.69 -12.03
CA GLU A 155 -16.84 -12.38 -11.98
C GLU A 155 -16.64 -11.84 -10.55
N SER A 156 -17.58 -12.12 -9.63
CA SER A 156 -17.48 -11.71 -8.23
C SER A 156 -16.34 -12.45 -7.51
N LEU A 157 -16.23 -13.76 -7.76
CA LEU A 157 -15.16 -14.57 -7.19
C LEU A 157 -13.81 -14.19 -7.80
N MET A 158 -13.78 -13.76 -9.06
CA MET A 158 -12.57 -13.38 -9.78
C MET A 158 -11.84 -12.22 -9.10
N ASP A 159 -12.55 -11.20 -8.63
CA ASP A 159 -11.94 -10.06 -7.92
C ASP A 159 -11.27 -10.53 -6.62
N SER A 160 -11.92 -11.45 -5.88
CA SER A 160 -11.38 -12.07 -4.66
C SER A 160 -10.15 -12.95 -4.95
N ILE A 161 -10.18 -13.71 -6.06
CA ILE A 161 -9.05 -14.53 -6.52
C ILE A 161 -7.82 -13.67 -6.77
N ILE A 162 -7.98 -12.56 -7.47
CA ILE A 162 -6.85 -11.66 -7.81
C ILE A 162 -6.33 -10.94 -6.56
N ALA A 163 -7.23 -10.51 -5.67
CA ALA A 163 -6.85 -9.82 -4.44
C ALA A 163 -6.17 -10.75 -3.43
N PHE A 164 -6.40 -12.06 -3.49
CA PHE A 164 -5.94 -13.01 -2.48
C PHE A 164 -4.42 -12.96 -2.26
N LYS A 165 -3.62 -13.08 -3.33
CA LYS A 165 -2.15 -13.15 -3.17
C LYS A 165 -1.61 -11.90 -2.47
N PRO A 166 -1.81 -10.65 -2.97
CA PRO A 166 -1.20 -9.48 -2.34
C PRO A 166 -1.80 -9.17 -0.97
N GLN A 167 -3.11 -9.24 -0.78
CA GLN A 167 -3.74 -8.90 0.49
C GLN A 167 -3.42 -9.90 1.59
N SER A 168 -3.46 -11.20 1.29
CA SER A 168 -3.09 -12.22 2.27
C SER A 168 -1.59 -12.23 2.58
N THR A 169 -0.74 -11.99 1.57
CA THR A 169 0.71 -11.82 1.81
C THR A 169 0.98 -10.66 2.75
N LEU A 170 0.35 -9.50 2.52
CA LEU A 170 0.50 -8.34 3.39
C LEU A 170 0.00 -8.62 4.81
N GLY A 171 -1.19 -9.22 4.95
CA GLY A 171 -1.74 -9.58 6.26
C GLY A 171 -0.82 -10.53 7.03
N ASP A 172 -0.32 -11.58 6.38
CA ASP A 172 0.62 -12.53 7.01
C ASP A 172 1.95 -11.87 7.36
N PHE A 173 2.45 -10.99 6.48
CA PHE A 173 3.68 -10.25 6.74
C PHE A 173 3.53 -9.36 7.99
N VAL A 174 2.43 -8.59 8.09
CA VAL A 174 2.17 -7.72 9.25
C VAL A 174 1.94 -8.53 10.52
N CYS A 175 1.21 -9.65 10.45
CA CYS A 175 1.07 -10.58 11.58
C CYS A 175 2.43 -11.12 12.05
N SER A 176 3.32 -11.44 11.12
CA SER A 176 4.66 -11.91 11.47
C SER A 176 5.55 -10.81 12.07
N VAL A 177 5.38 -9.53 11.65
CA VAL A 177 6.03 -8.38 12.32
C VAL A 177 5.54 -8.29 13.76
N GLN A 178 4.23 -8.40 13.98
CA GLN A 178 3.64 -8.37 15.32
C GLN A 178 4.20 -9.46 16.22
N TYR A 179 4.25 -10.70 15.72
CA TYR A 179 4.76 -11.84 16.48
C TYR A 179 6.25 -11.67 16.78
N LEU A 180 7.08 -11.48 15.77
CA LEU A 180 8.54 -11.40 15.92
C LEU A 180 8.98 -10.20 16.77
N ALA A 181 8.26 -9.08 16.70
CA ALA A 181 8.57 -7.92 17.54
C ALA A 181 8.31 -8.21 19.03
N GLN A 182 7.23 -8.95 19.35
CA GLN A 182 6.90 -9.27 20.73
C GLN A 182 7.77 -10.37 21.34
N GLU A 183 8.40 -11.22 20.50
CA GLU A 183 9.35 -12.26 20.88
C GLU A 183 10.81 -11.76 20.92
N ASP A 184 11.08 -10.52 20.53
CA ASP A 184 12.42 -9.94 20.52
C ASP A 184 12.88 -9.63 21.96
N ASP A 185 14.11 -9.98 22.30
CA ASP A 185 14.70 -9.74 23.64
C ASP A 185 14.71 -8.24 24.02
N ASP A 186 14.73 -7.37 23.02
CA ASP A 186 14.65 -5.92 23.21
C ASP A 186 13.21 -5.41 23.37
N TRP A 187 12.18 -6.27 23.27
CA TRP A 187 10.80 -5.84 23.45
C TRP A 187 10.51 -5.53 24.93
N PRO A 188 9.99 -4.34 25.27
CA PRO A 188 9.70 -4.02 26.67
C PRO A 188 8.56 -4.89 27.22
N MET A 189 8.74 -5.49 28.40
CA MET A 189 7.79 -6.43 29.04
C MET A 189 6.35 -5.89 29.12
N TYR A 190 6.18 -4.58 29.25
CA TYR A 190 4.87 -3.93 29.37
C TYR A 190 4.30 -3.42 28.04
N ALA A 191 5.07 -3.54 26.95
CA ALA A 191 4.57 -3.17 25.64
C ALA A 191 3.62 -4.23 25.08
N ARG A 192 2.60 -3.79 24.35
CA ARG A 192 1.60 -4.67 23.70
C ARG A 192 1.27 -4.11 22.33
N ILE A 193 0.89 -4.96 21.39
CA ILE A 193 0.35 -4.60 20.09
C ILE A 193 -1.12 -5.01 20.05
N PRO A 194 -2.04 -4.17 20.55
CA PRO A 194 -3.46 -4.50 20.63
C PRO A 194 -4.20 -4.37 19.31
N PHE A 195 -3.65 -3.60 18.35
CA PHE A 195 -4.33 -3.36 17.08
C PHE A 195 -3.43 -3.73 15.91
N ASN A 196 -3.95 -4.64 15.08
CA ASN A 196 -3.46 -4.99 13.77
C ASN A 196 -4.54 -4.59 12.77
N ASN A 197 -4.23 -3.64 11.89
CA ASN A 197 -5.16 -3.09 10.93
C ASN A 197 -4.58 -3.21 9.53
N HIS A 198 -4.64 -4.43 8.97
CA HIS A 198 -4.24 -4.81 7.62
C HIS A 198 -2.76 -4.53 7.29
N ASP A 199 -2.37 -3.28 7.07
CA ASP A 199 -1.03 -2.83 6.69
C ASP A 199 -0.31 -2.08 7.81
N SER A 200 -0.93 -2.00 8.98
CA SER A 200 -0.45 -1.20 10.09
C SER A 200 -0.59 -1.89 11.45
N LEU A 201 0.27 -1.53 12.39
CA LEU A 201 0.23 -1.98 13.77
C LEU A 201 0.25 -0.79 14.73
N THR A 202 -0.49 -0.92 15.82
CA THR A 202 -0.43 0.04 16.93
C THR A 202 0.08 -0.64 18.19
N ALA A 203 1.22 -0.18 18.71
CA ALA A 203 1.77 -0.63 19.97
C ALA A 203 1.51 0.39 21.08
N LEU A 204 1.09 -0.13 22.25
CA LEU A 204 0.99 0.60 23.51
C LEU A 204 2.24 0.31 24.33
N CYS A 205 2.91 1.35 24.81
CA CYS A 205 4.10 1.24 25.65
C CYS A 205 4.21 2.47 26.56
N ARG A 206 5.14 2.44 27.51
CA ARG A 206 5.50 3.64 28.26
C ARG A 206 6.20 4.62 27.34
N GLU A 207 6.01 5.91 27.55
CA GLU A 207 6.58 6.97 26.70
C GLU A 207 8.11 6.82 26.55
N ARG A 208 8.83 6.54 27.64
CA ARG A 208 10.28 6.30 27.64
C ARG A 208 10.72 5.12 26.77
N ASP A 209 9.84 4.16 26.51
CA ASP A 209 10.13 2.94 25.72
C ASP A 209 9.72 3.10 24.24
N ALA A 210 9.08 4.21 23.86
CA ALA A 210 8.50 4.40 22.54
C ALA A 210 9.53 4.23 21.41
N MET A 211 10.74 4.80 21.58
CA MET A 211 11.82 4.65 20.59
C MET A 211 12.33 3.21 20.50
N ARG A 212 12.47 2.52 21.63
CA ARG A 212 12.89 1.11 21.69
C ARG A 212 11.88 0.23 20.98
N VAL A 213 10.58 0.40 21.28
CA VAL A 213 9.47 -0.31 20.59
C VAL A 213 9.49 -0.07 19.09
N ALA A 214 9.65 1.19 18.68
CA ALA A 214 9.71 1.53 17.26
C ALA A 214 10.92 0.91 16.54
N LYS A 215 12.09 0.88 17.16
CA LYS A 215 13.30 0.23 16.61
C LYS A 215 13.11 -1.27 16.44
N VAL A 216 12.54 -1.95 17.44
CA VAL A 216 12.23 -3.40 17.34
C VAL A 216 11.20 -3.67 16.24
N MET A 217 10.10 -2.90 16.19
CA MET A 217 9.12 -3.06 15.11
C MET A 217 9.74 -2.82 13.73
N ARG A 218 10.58 -1.79 13.58
CA ARG A 218 11.26 -1.47 12.31
C ARG A 218 12.18 -2.59 11.84
N LYS A 219 12.94 -3.23 12.73
CA LYS A 219 13.80 -4.37 12.44
C LYS A 219 13.06 -5.47 11.67
N TYR A 220 11.82 -5.76 12.07
CA TYR A 220 11.00 -6.80 11.44
C TYR A 220 10.12 -6.28 10.31
N ALA A 221 9.69 -5.03 10.34
CA ALA A 221 8.87 -4.43 9.29
C ALA A 221 9.66 -4.18 8.00
N GLU A 222 10.93 -3.82 8.10
CA GLU A 222 11.80 -3.56 6.94
C GLU A 222 12.66 -4.77 6.55
N ARG A 223 12.35 -5.97 7.07
CA ARG A 223 13.04 -7.18 6.62
C ARG A 223 12.63 -7.55 5.19
N PRO A 224 13.52 -8.19 4.41
CA PRO A 224 13.16 -8.65 3.08
C PRO A 224 12.01 -9.67 3.08
N LEU A 225 11.00 -9.41 2.26
CA LEU A 225 9.97 -10.36 1.86
C LEU A 225 10.33 -10.90 0.48
N PHE A 226 10.45 -12.22 0.33
CA PHE A 226 10.82 -12.83 -0.95
C PHE A 226 9.58 -13.21 -1.75
N ILE A 227 9.44 -12.62 -2.94
CA ILE A 227 8.37 -12.91 -3.91
C ILE A 227 9.04 -13.39 -5.19
N HIS A 228 8.73 -14.60 -5.64
CA HIS A 228 9.37 -15.25 -6.78
C HIS A 228 10.92 -15.30 -6.69
N GLY A 229 11.47 -15.37 -5.46
CA GLY A 229 12.91 -15.37 -5.21
C GLY A 229 13.56 -13.99 -5.19
N GLU A 230 12.82 -12.92 -5.46
CA GLU A 230 13.32 -11.54 -5.42
C GLU A 230 12.96 -10.86 -4.09
N PRO A 231 13.90 -10.16 -3.45
CA PRO A 231 13.64 -9.46 -2.20
C PRO A 231 12.80 -8.19 -2.43
N LEU A 232 11.78 -8.01 -1.61
CA LEU A 232 11.01 -6.79 -1.48
C LEU A 232 11.21 -6.23 -0.07
N ILE A 233 11.64 -4.98 0.05
CA ILE A 233 11.65 -4.24 1.31
C ILE A 233 10.50 -3.24 1.30
N ILE A 234 9.61 -3.34 2.28
CA ILE A 234 8.51 -2.42 2.50
C ILE A 234 8.95 -1.38 3.51
N PRO A 235 9.16 -0.11 3.10
CA PRO A 235 9.53 0.94 4.05
C PRO A 235 8.42 1.15 5.09
N ALA A 236 8.82 1.40 6.32
CA ALA A 236 7.91 1.56 7.44
C ALA A 236 7.87 3.02 7.92
N ASP A 237 6.69 3.64 7.87
CA ASP A 237 6.44 4.94 8.48
C ASP A 237 6.01 4.77 9.93
N PHE A 238 6.72 5.44 10.84
CA PHE A 238 6.44 5.37 12.28
C PHE A 238 5.93 6.71 12.81
N LYS A 239 4.94 6.64 13.68
CA LYS A 239 4.42 7.79 14.42
C LYS A 239 4.30 7.43 15.90
N VAL A 240 4.46 8.44 16.76
CA VAL A 240 4.27 8.31 18.20
C VAL A 240 3.27 9.36 18.66
N SER A 241 2.30 8.96 19.49
CA SER A 241 1.42 9.88 20.19
C SER A 241 2.03 10.24 21.54
N TYR A 242 2.10 11.53 21.82
CA TYR A 242 2.44 12.07 23.13
C TYR A 242 1.16 12.52 23.84
N ALA A 243 1.18 12.56 25.17
CA ALA A 243 0.08 13.11 25.94
C ALA A 243 -0.14 14.59 25.57
N GLY A 244 -1.40 14.97 25.41
CA GLY A 244 -1.81 16.38 25.31
C GLY A 244 -1.65 17.12 26.64
N ASN A 245 -1.95 18.41 26.67
CA ASN A 245 -1.91 19.22 27.91
C ASN A 245 -2.84 18.70 29.02
N ASP A 246 -3.81 17.88 28.65
CA ASP A 246 -4.75 17.19 29.55
C ASP A 246 -4.29 15.77 29.96
N GLY A 247 -3.08 15.38 29.60
CA GLY A 247 -2.51 14.08 29.87
C GLY A 247 -3.07 12.93 28.98
N VAL A 248 -3.92 13.25 27.99
CA VAL A 248 -4.58 12.25 27.15
C VAL A 248 -3.85 12.08 25.82
N HIS A 249 -3.54 10.83 25.47
CA HIS A 249 -3.01 10.47 24.14
C HIS A 249 -4.13 10.46 23.11
N ARG A 250 -3.92 11.13 21.97
CA ARG A 250 -4.88 11.17 20.85
C ARG A 250 -4.19 10.84 19.54
N TRP A 251 -4.94 10.19 18.64
CA TRP A 251 -4.49 9.92 17.28
C TRP A 251 -4.09 11.20 16.53
N SER A 252 -4.84 12.28 16.71
CA SER A 252 -4.56 13.59 16.12
C SER A 252 -3.23 14.24 16.60
N LEU A 253 -2.69 13.76 17.73
CA LEU A 253 -1.42 14.23 18.28
C LEU A 253 -0.22 13.38 17.87
N MET A 254 -0.41 12.40 16.99
CA MET A 254 0.69 11.57 16.48
C MET A 254 1.67 12.39 15.64
N ARG A 255 2.95 12.27 15.97
CA ARG A 255 4.05 12.90 15.24
C ARG A 255 4.93 11.85 14.59
N LYS A 256 5.42 12.15 13.38
CA LYS A 256 6.36 11.27 12.69
C LYS A 256 7.62 11.08 13.54
N LEU A 257 7.99 9.81 13.74
CA LEU A 257 9.20 9.45 14.44
C LEU A 257 10.37 9.49 13.46
N LYS A 258 11.45 10.14 13.85
CA LYS A 258 12.71 10.11 13.11
C LYS A 258 13.64 9.14 13.82
N PHE A 259 14.26 8.25 13.07
CA PHE A 259 15.33 7.40 13.56
C PHE A 259 16.66 8.10 13.25
N ASP A 260 17.53 8.15 14.22
CA ASP A 260 18.91 8.58 13.99
C ASP A 260 19.56 7.59 13.03
N ALA A 261 20.30 8.14 12.04
CA ALA A 261 20.92 7.39 10.96
C ALA A 261 22.03 6.47 11.48
#